data_b92ef8c3db095779b41085d39a4f876e
#
_entry.id   b92ef8c3db095779b41085d39a4f876e
#
_cell.length_a   1.000
_cell.length_b   1.000
_cell.length_c   1.000
_cell.angle_alpha   90.00
_cell.angle_beta   90.00
_cell.angle_gamma   90.00
#
_symmetry.space_group_name_H-M   'P 1'
#
loop_
_entity.id
_entity.type
_entity.pdbx_description
1 polymer ?
#
loop_
_entity_poly.entity_id
_entity_poly.type
_entity_poly.pdbx_seq_one_letter_code
_entity_poly.pdbx_strand_id
1 'polypeptide(L)'
;MLLSERVRIEVFLPDLPDPAYAGLLEQLETEFSYAFGGCTVVAASGSFLSGGGLILPDKISILFADVGLELHRDRLLISQYVERVRSAVHDALSQEEAVLVSIYTVYHGE
;
A
#
# COMPACT_ATOMS: atom_id res chain seq x y z
N MET A 1 15.13 24.89 7.59
CA MET A 1 14.18 23.76 7.61
C MET A 1 14.88 22.50 8.11
N LEU A 2 14.35 21.88 9.12
CA LEU A 2 14.82 20.56 9.56
C LEU A 2 14.11 19.50 8.75
N LEU A 3 14.85 18.46 8.36
CA LEU A 3 14.29 17.29 7.68
C LEU A 3 14.20 16.13 8.65
N SER A 4 13.04 15.49 8.67
CA SER A 4 12.77 14.29 9.47
C SER A 4 12.67 13.09 8.53
N GLU A 5 13.54 12.10 8.73
CA GLU A 5 13.52 10.88 7.94
C GLU A 5 12.35 9.98 8.37
N ARG A 6 11.61 9.49 7.41
CA ARG A 6 10.49 8.57 7.62
C ARG A 6 10.59 7.44 6.61
N VAL A 7 9.92 6.35 6.90
CA VAL A 7 9.72 5.27 5.92
C VAL A 7 8.27 5.33 5.47
N ARG A 8 8.06 5.37 4.16
CA ARG A 8 6.72 5.28 3.57
C ARG A 8 6.45 3.83 3.17
N ILE A 9 5.32 3.33 3.63
CA ILE A 9 4.80 2.02 3.24
C ILE A 9 3.56 2.29 2.40
N GLU A 10 3.59 1.87 1.15
CA GLU A 10 2.49 2.03 0.20
C GLU A 10 1.96 0.68 -0.25
N VAL A 11 0.64 0.59 -0.33
CA VAL A 11 -0.04 -0.59 -0.88
C VAL A 11 -0.88 -0.14 -2.06
N PHE A 12 -0.68 -0.77 -3.21
CA PHE A 12 -1.42 -0.50 -4.44
C PHE A 12 -2.50 -1.57 -4.58
N LEU A 13 -3.76 -1.15 -4.47
CA LEU A 13 -4.91 -2.04 -4.56
C LEU A 13 -5.70 -1.75 -5.84
N PRO A 14 -6.10 -2.79 -6.60
CA PRO A 14 -7.05 -2.57 -7.68
C PRO A 14 -8.35 -1.96 -7.14
N ASP A 15 -8.88 -0.97 -7.84
CA ASP A 15 -10.20 -0.41 -7.56
C ASP A 15 -11.21 -1.04 -8.51
N LEU A 16 -11.66 -2.22 -8.15
CA LEU A 16 -12.60 -3.02 -8.92
C LEU A 16 -13.95 -3.09 -8.20
N PRO A 17 -15.04 -3.33 -8.93
CA PRO A 17 -16.39 -3.33 -8.33
C PRO A 17 -16.66 -4.50 -7.39
N ASP A 18 -15.80 -5.52 -7.34
CA ASP A 18 -15.96 -6.63 -6.41
C ASP A 18 -15.87 -6.13 -4.96
N PRO A 19 -16.88 -6.42 -4.12
CA PRO A 19 -16.90 -6.01 -2.71
C PRO A 19 -15.67 -6.43 -1.90
N ALA A 20 -14.96 -7.49 -2.32
CA ALA A 20 -13.74 -7.94 -1.64
C ALA A 20 -12.65 -6.86 -1.64
N TYR A 21 -12.54 -6.05 -2.69
CA TYR A 21 -11.55 -4.97 -2.75
C TYR A 21 -11.88 -3.83 -1.79
N ALA A 22 -13.16 -3.43 -1.73
CA ALA A 22 -13.59 -2.40 -0.77
C ALA A 22 -13.41 -2.87 0.67
N GLY A 23 -13.73 -4.13 0.96
CA GLY A 23 -13.54 -4.72 2.28
C GLY A 23 -12.06 -4.80 2.68
N LEU A 24 -11.21 -5.16 1.74
CA LEU A 24 -9.77 -5.21 1.98
C LEU A 24 -9.21 -3.81 2.24
N LEU A 25 -9.59 -2.82 1.45
CA LEU A 25 -9.15 -1.43 1.67
C LEU A 25 -9.54 -0.94 3.06
N GLU A 26 -10.78 -1.18 3.48
CA GLU A 26 -11.26 -0.80 4.80
C GLU A 26 -10.47 -1.51 5.92
N GLN A 27 -10.21 -2.80 5.77
CA GLN A 27 -9.40 -3.56 6.71
C GLN A 27 -7.99 -3.01 6.83
N LEU A 28 -7.34 -2.69 5.71
CA LEU A 28 -5.99 -2.14 5.71
C LEU A 28 -5.94 -0.72 6.28
N GLU A 29 -6.95 0.12 6.01
CA GLU A 29 -7.07 1.43 6.65
C GLU A 29 -7.10 1.29 8.18
N THR A 30 -7.89 0.36 8.67
CA THR A 30 -7.99 0.08 10.11
C THR A 30 -6.64 -0.38 10.67
N GLU A 31 -6.00 -1.35 10.04
CA GLU A 31 -4.71 -1.87 10.48
C GLU A 31 -3.61 -0.81 10.47
N PHE A 32 -3.52 -0.04 9.39
CA PHE A 32 -2.54 1.04 9.27
C PHE A 32 -2.77 2.13 10.32
N SER A 33 -4.03 2.47 10.58
CA SER A 33 -4.37 3.48 11.58
C SER A 33 -3.97 3.05 12.99
N TYR A 34 -4.21 1.79 13.34
CA TYR A 34 -3.78 1.27 14.63
C TYR A 34 -2.27 1.10 14.74
N ALA A 35 -1.61 0.66 13.67
CA ALA A 35 -0.16 0.43 13.70
C ALA A 35 0.66 1.72 13.64
N PHE A 36 0.19 2.72 12.88
CA PHE A 36 0.98 3.89 12.50
C PHE A 36 0.33 5.23 12.90
N GLY A 37 -0.85 5.21 13.48
CA GLY A 37 -1.55 6.42 13.90
C GLY A 37 -2.42 7.06 12.83
N GLY A 38 -2.47 6.49 11.65
CA GLY A 38 -3.28 6.99 10.52
C GLY A 38 -2.73 6.52 9.20
N CYS A 39 -3.47 6.84 8.15
CA CYS A 39 -3.06 6.55 6.77
C CYS A 39 -3.74 7.51 5.81
N THR A 40 -3.25 7.53 4.58
CA THR A 40 -3.83 8.30 3.49
C THR A 40 -4.22 7.34 2.37
N VAL A 41 -5.38 7.57 1.76
CA VAL A 41 -5.84 6.83 0.59
C VAL A 41 -5.94 7.81 -0.57
N VAL A 42 -5.30 7.44 -1.68
CA VAL A 42 -5.31 8.23 -2.91
C VAL A 42 -5.93 7.40 -4.03
N ALA A 43 -6.93 7.94 -4.68
CA ALA A 43 -7.45 7.36 -5.92
C ALA A 43 -6.51 7.73 -7.05
N ALA A 44 -6.12 6.74 -7.82
CA ALA A 44 -5.19 6.93 -8.94
C ALA A 44 -5.67 6.16 -10.17
N SER A 45 -5.14 6.53 -11.30
CA SER A 45 -5.41 5.85 -12.56
C SER A 45 -4.11 5.59 -13.31
N GLY A 46 -4.07 4.48 -13.99
CA GLY A 46 -2.95 4.10 -14.83
C GLY A 46 -3.44 3.45 -16.11
N SER A 47 -2.54 2.79 -16.78
CA SER A 47 -2.87 1.99 -17.94
C SER A 47 -1.96 0.77 -17.99
N PHE A 48 -2.43 -0.28 -18.63
CA PHE A 48 -1.62 -1.46 -18.86
C PHE A 48 -1.84 -2.00 -20.26
N LEU A 49 -0.83 -2.69 -20.76
CA LEU A 49 -0.89 -3.33 -22.07
C LEU A 49 -1.47 -4.74 -21.90
N SER A 50 -2.60 -5.00 -22.54
CA SER A 50 -3.22 -6.31 -22.51
C SER A 50 -2.46 -7.32 -23.38
N GLY A 51 -2.71 -8.60 -23.18
CA GLY A 51 -2.13 -9.67 -24.01
C GLY A 51 -2.53 -9.57 -25.49
N GLY A 52 -3.62 -8.85 -25.81
CA GLY A 52 -4.05 -8.58 -27.17
C GLY A 52 -3.45 -7.32 -27.80
N GLY A 53 -2.53 -6.65 -27.12
CA GLY A 53 -1.87 -5.45 -27.62
C GLY A 53 -2.67 -4.15 -27.45
N LEU A 54 -3.71 -4.15 -26.61
CA LEU A 54 -4.51 -2.96 -26.31
C LEU A 54 -4.04 -2.32 -25.02
N ILE A 55 -4.03 -0.98 -25.00
CA ILE A 55 -3.79 -0.22 -23.78
C ILE A 55 -5.14 -0.04 -23.09
N LEU A 56 -5.24 -0.57 -21.88
CA LEU A 56 -6.47 -0.55 -21.08
C LEU A 56 -6.29 0.35 -19.87
N PRO A 57 -7.35 1.08 -19.45
CA PRO A 57 -7.30 1.88 -18.24
C PRO A 57 -7.28 0.98 -17.01
N ASP A 58 -6.60 1.45 -15.97
CA ASP A 58 -6.51 0.79 -14.68
C ASP A 58 -6.84 1.79 -13.58
N LYS A 59 -7.73 1.41 -12.68
CA LYS A 59 -8.05 2.22 -11.49
C LYS A 59 -7.47 1.55 -10.28
N ILE A 60 -6.77 2.32 -9.47
CA ILE A 60 -6.12 1.83 -8.27
C ILE A 60 -6.38 2.76 -7.09
N SER A 61 -6.37 2.18 -5.90
CA SER A 61 -6.31 2.91 -4.65
C SER A 61 -4.92 2.73 -4.06
N ILE A 62 -4.27 3.82 -3.70
CA ILE A 62 -2.98 3.79 -3.04
C ILE A 62 -3.19 4.14 -1.57
N LEU A 63 -2.92 3.19 -0.71
CA LEU A 63 -2.96 3.38 0.74
C LEU A 63 -1.53 3.54 1.23
N PHE A 64 -1.24 4.61 1.96
CA PHE A 64 0.10 4.77 2.51
C PHE A 64 0.11 5.38 3.91
N ALA A 65 1.19 5.11 4.61
CA ALA A 65 1.52 5.75 5.88
C ALA A 65 3.02 6.03 5.92
N ASP A 66 3.36 7.17 6.53
CA ASP A 66 4.75 7.54 6.81
C ASP A 66 5.02 7.25 8.28
N VAL A 67 6.01 6.43 8.55
CA VAL A 67 6.32 5.95 9.88
C VAL A 67 7.68 6.43 10.35
N GLY A 68 7.80 6.72 11.64
CA GLY A 68 9.03 7.19 12.26
C GLY A 68 10.07 6.09 12.43
N LEU A 69 10.35 5.37 11.35
CA LEU A 69 11.34 4.31 11.28
C LEU A 69 12.45 4.69 10.32
N GLU A 70 13.55 3.96 10.39
CA GLU A 70 14.67 4.08 9.48
C GLU A 70 14.83 2.77 8.72
N LEU A 71 14.94 2.86 7.39
CA LEU A 71 14.82 1.69 6.50
C LEU A 71 15.84 0.59 6.84
N HIS A 72 17.09 0.93 7.07
CA HIS A 72 18.13 -0.06 7.37
C HIS A 72 18.06 -0.57 8.82
N ARG A 73 17.91 0.35 9.76
CA ARG A 73 17.87 0.03 11.19
C ARG A 73 16.67 -0.86 11.54
N ASP A 74 15.51 -0.53 10.97
CA ASP A 74 14.24 -1.15 11.33
C ASP A 74 13.77 -2.17 10.29
N ARG A 75 14.66 -2.65 9.45
CA ARG A 75 14.34 -3.52 8.32
C ARG A 75 13.53 -4.77 8.71
N LEU A 76 13.88 -5.40 9.83
CA LEU A 76 13.17 -6.59 10.29
C LEU A 76 11.72 -6.26 10.70
N LEU A 77 11.54 -5.16 11.42
CA LEU A 77 10.21 -4.71 11.84
C LEU A 77 9.34 -4.36 10.62
N ILE A 78 9.92 -3.65 9.67
CA ILE A 78 9.24 -3.28 8.41
C ILE A 78 8.83 -4.55 7.65
N SER A 79 9.73 -5.52 7.54
CA SER A 79 9.46 -6.80 6.88
C SER A 79 8.28 -7.53 7.53
N GLN A 80 8.17 -7.51 8.84
CA GLN A 80 7.04 -8.11 9.56
C GLN A 80 5.72 -7.44 9.23
N TYR A 81 5.68 -6.11 9.12
CA TYR A 81 4.48 -5.38 8.69
C TYR A 81 4.09 -5.72 7.26
N VAL A 82 5.06 -5.80 6.36
CA VAL A 82 4.81 -6.18 4.97
C VAL A 82 4.21 -7.58 4.88
N GLU A 83 4.71 -8.53 5.65
CA GLU A 83 4.15 -9.89 5.68
C GLU A 83 2.71 -9.90 6.20
N ARG A 84 2.37 -9.07 7.17
CA ARG A 84 0.98 -8.90 7.64
C ARG A 84 0.07 -8.36 6.54
N VAL A 85 0.54 -7.35 5.80
CA VAL A 85 -0.22 -6.80 4.67
C VAL A 85 -0.44 -7.86 3.60
N ARG A 86 0.62 -8.58 3.23
CA ARG A 86 0.53 -9.64 2.22
C ARG A 86 -0.43 -10.74 2.65
N SER A 87 -0.40 -11.12 3.91
CA SER A 87 -1.30 -12.13 4.47
C SER A 87 -2.76 -11.68 4.42
N ALA A 88 -3.04 -10.43 4.80
CA ALA A 88 -4.37 -9.87 4.73
C ALA A 88 -4.91 -9.82 3.29
N VAL A 89 -4.06 -9.44 2.35
CA VAL A 89 -4.39 -9.43 0.92
C VAL A 89 -4.70 -10.84 0.43
N HIS A 90 -3.85 -11.80 0.76
CA HIS A 90 -4.01 -13.19 0.35
C HIS A 90 -5.32 -13.79 0.90
N ASP A 91 -5.64 -13.50 2.16
CA ASP A 91 -6.88 -14.00 2.79
C ASP A 91 -8.14 -13.37 2.17
N ALA A 92 -8.07 -12.12 1.78
CA ALA A 92 -9.21 -11.39 1.22
C ALA A 92 -9.41 -11.66 -0.29
N LEU A 93 -8.32 -11.80 -1.01
CA LEU A 93 -8.30 -12.00 -2.45
C LEU A 93 -7.73 -13.39 -2.75
N SER A 94 -8.60 -14.39 -2.74
CA SER A 94 -8.22 -15.78 -2.99
C SER A 94 -7.72 -16.03 -4.42
N GLN A 95 -7.88 -15.06 -5.29
CA GLN A 95 -7.33 -15.07 -6.65
C GLN A 95 -6.29 -13.98 -6.77
N GLU A 96 -5.11 -14.37 -6.96
CA GLU A 96 -3.87 -13.66 -7.03
C GLU A 96 -3.79 -12.53 -8.05
N GLU A 97 -4.42 -11.43 -7.79
CA GLU A 97 -3.93 -10.19 -8.34
C GLU A 97 -2.74 -9.78 -7.46
N ALA A 98 -1.57 -9.68 -8.06
CA ALA A 98 -0.39 -9.25 -7.35
C ALA A 98 -0.59 -7.84 -6.80
N VAL A 99 -0.69 -7.74 -5.50
CA VAL A 99 -0.74 -6.44 -4.84
C VAL A 99 0.70 -5.97 -4.62
N LEU A 100 1.00 -4.81 -5.16
CA LEU A 100 2.32 -4.21 -5.00
C LEU A 100 2.41 -3.49 -3.66
N VAL A 101 3.45 -3.79 -2.91
CA VAL A 101 3.82 -3.05 -1.71
C VAL A 101 5.17 -2.38 -1.98
N SER A 102 5.21 -1.07 -1.88
CA SER A 102 6.43 -0.28 -2.03
C SER A 102 6.85 0.29 -0.70
N ILE A 103 8.15 0.28 -0.43
CA ILE A 103 8.72 0.81 0.79
C ILE A 103 9.93 1.66 0.42
N TYR A 104 9.95 2.90 0.90
CA TYR A 104 11.06 3.80 0.63
C TYR A 104 11.15 4.92 1.65
N THR A 105 12.31 5.55 1.70
CA THR A 105 12.56 6.68 2.59
C THR A 105 11.96 7.96 2.02
N VAL A 106 11.27 8.72 2.87
CA VAL A 106 10.80 10.07 2.58
C VAL A 106 11.34 11.03 3.65
N TYR A 107 11.39 12.31 3.33
CA TYR A 107 11.81 13.33 4.28
C TYR A 107 10.69 14.34 4.45
N HIS A 108 10.28 14.56 5.70
CA HIS A 108 9.34 15.60 6.04
C HIS A 108 10.10 16.87 6.42
N GLY A 109 9.71 18.00 5.86
CA GLY A 109 10.21 19.31 6.25
C GLY A 109 9.45 19.81 7.48
N GLU A 110 10.17 20.25 8.48
CA GLU A 110 9.63 20.78 9.72
C GLU A 110 10.18 22.16 10.04
#